data_46f49e021d31a02e46978fb7e183a7b6
#
_entry.id   46f49e021d31a02e46978fb7e183a7b6
#
_cell.length_a   1.000
_cell.length_b   1.000
_cell.length_c   1.000
_cell.angle_alpha   90.00
_cell.angle_beta   90.00
_cell.angle_gamma   90.00
#
_symmetry.space_group_name_H-M   'P 1'
#
loop_
_entity.id
_entity.type
_entity.pdbx_description
1 polymer ?
#
loop_
_entity_poly.entity_id
_entity_poly.type
_entity_poly.pdbx_seq_one_letter_code
_entity_poly.pdbx_strand_id
1 'polypeptide(L)'
;MAADTDYDLVIRNGHVIDGTGSPWYAADVAVRNGRIAAIGNLASARATRVIDARGQVVAPGFIDMLGQSELTLLVDPRAPSKIFQGITTEITGEGESVAPLNDAVIRENQSTYDHYRIKPDWHTLTEYFARLEKQGIGINFATYIGATSVREMVIGYADRAPTRDELEQMQELVGQGLRQGAMGISTALEYPPAPYATTEELIALAKVAARYGGIYATHMRDEGDGEMAALDETFRIGREAHIPIEIFHLKTAGRRNLGTMPQVVERIEKARAQGIDVAADTYAYTAWSNPLAAFTPPWANDGGKEQLLRRLRDPGARAKMRRDMTTPSDQWDNEWLEIEGPQDVLICAVNHKELLQYQGKRLSEIAAEWHEDAIETIFDFLLRDDAGTAVAVFGMSEPDVALALQQPWVSVDNDDAGTSPEGILGTDHPHPRAYGTFPRILAKYVREEGKLSLPDAVRKFTSLAAQREHLSDRGVIKQDMWADLVVFDPGVIRDVATYDDPNRFSAGMSYVVVNGVPVIDAGRMTGALPGKVLRGPGFGRQ
;
A
#
# COMPACT_ATOMS: atom_id res chain seq x y z
N MET A 1 -42.97 16.95 13.07
CA MET A 1 -42.64 15.71 13.76
C MET A 1 -41.77 14.90 12.79
N ALA A 2 -40.53 14.63 13.12
CA ALA A 2 -39.72 13.69 12.34
C ALA A 2 -40.42 12.33 12.41
N ALA A 3 -40.65 11.66 11.27
CA ALA A 3 -41.17 10.32 11.24
C ALA A 3 -40.19 9.42 12.03
N ASP A 4 -40.76 8.62 12.95
CA ASP A 4 -40.00 7.65 13.74
C ASP A 4 -39.44 6.59 12.77
N THR A 5 -38.15 6.69 12.42
CA THR A 5 -37.48 5.79 11.48
C THR A 5 -36.80 4.66 12.25
N ASP A 6 -36.94 3.42 11.77
CA ASP A 6 -36.33 2.25 12.41
C ASP A 6 -34.81 2.20 12.18
N TYR A 7 -34.34 2.77 11.04
CA TYR A 7 -32.96 2.70 10.60
C TYR A 7 -32.49 4.02 9.96
N ASP A 8 -31.17 4.24 9.96
CA ASP A 8 -30.55 5.39 9.29
C ASP A 8 -30.52 5.15 7.77
N LEU A 9 -30.14 3.92 7.36
CA LEU A 9 -30.01 3.49 5.98
C LEU A 9 -30.56 2.06 5.82
N VAL A 10 -31.27 1.79 4.71
CA VAL A 10 -31.58 0.42 4.26
C VAL A 10 -31.17 0.26 2.81
N ILE A 11 -30.35 -0.76 2.52
CA ILE A 11 -29.99 -1.19 1.16
C ILE A 11 -30.90 -2.38 0.83
N ARG A 12 -31.74 -2.26 -0.22
CA ARG A 12 -32.75 -3.24 -0.61
C ARG A 12 -32.41 -3.94 -1.91
N ASN A 13 -32.96 -5.14 -2.05
CA ASN A 13 -33.00 -5.91 -3.29
C ASN A 13 -31.61 -6.30 -3.83
N GLY A 14 -30.57 -6.27 -3.00
CA GLY A 14 -29.20 -6.56 -3.42
C GLY A 14 -28.90 -8.06 -3.48
N HIS A 15 -27.91 -8.42 -4.27
CA HIS A 15 -27.22 -9.70 -4.21
C HIS A 15 -26.11 -9.58 -3.15
N VAL A 16 -26.36 -10.04 -1.94
CA VAL A 16 -25.41 -9.90 -0.82
C VAL A 16 -24.31 -10.95 -0.96
N ILE A 17 -23.06 -10.50 -1.09
CA ILE A 17 -21.84 -11.29 -0.95
C ILE A 17 -21.19 -10.83 0.34
N ASP A 18 -21.34 -11.62 1.40
CA ASP A 18 -21.10 -11.16 2.77
C ASP A 18 -19.62 -11.12 3.22
N GLY A 19 -18.69 -11.42 2.31
CA GLY A 19 -17.25 -11.44 2.60
C GLY A 19 -16.70 -12.78 3.07
N THR A 20 -17.55 -13.80 3.31
CA THR A 20 -17.10 -15.11 3.80
C THR A 20 -16.53 -16.03 2.71
N GLY A 21 -16.65 -15.64 1.42
CA GLY A 21 -16.34 -16.48 0.27
C GLY A 21 -17.52 -17.36 -0.17
N SER A 22 -18.66 -17.27 0.52
CA SER A 22 -19.90 -17.97 0.17
C SER A 22 -20.59 -17.31 -1.04
N PRO A 23 -21.36 -18.09 -1.84
CA PRO A 23 -22.18 -17.54 -2.91
C PRO A 23 -23.15 -16.46 -2.40
N TRP A 24 -23.57 -15.57 -3.31
CA TRP A 24 -24.51 -14.52 -2.97
C TRP A 24 -25.89 -15.05 -2.56
N TYR A 25 -26.57 -14.29 -1.73
CA TYR A 25 -27.98 -14.52 -1.36
C TYR A 25 -28.79 -13.22 -1.43
N ALA A 26 -30.09 -13.32 -1.64
CA ALA A 26 -30.98 -12.17 -1.67
C ALA A 26 -31.34 -11.73 -0.25
N ALA A 27 -30.98 -10.50 0.10
CA ALA A 27 -31.36 -9.88 1.37
C ALA A 27 -31.28 -8.36 1.29
N ASP A 28 -31.96 -7.69 2.22
CA ASP A 28 -31.79 -6.28 2.52
C ASP A 28 -30.82 -6.14 3.69
N VAL A 29 -30.07 -5.02 3.75
CA VAL A 29 -29.14 -4.70 4.83
C VAL A 29 -29.55 -3.36 5.44
N ALA A 30 -29.83 -3.35 6.74
CA ALA A 30 -30.17 -2.14 7.48
C ALA A 30 -29.03 -1.68 8.37
N VAL A 31 -28.85 -0.36 8.44
CA VAL A 31 -27.83 0.31 9.24
C VAL A 31 -28.47 1.22 10.27
N ARG A 32 -27.94 1.19 11.49
CA ARG A 32 -28.31 2.09 12.59
C ARG A 32 -27.05 2.45 13.39
N ASN A 33 -26.85 3.74 13.66
CA ASN A 33 -25.71 4.23 14.42
C ASN A 33 -24.34 3.74 13.86
N GLY A 34 -24.22 3.71 12.54
CA GLY A 34 -23.00 3.30 11.85
C GLY A 34 -22.75 1.79 11.80
N ARG A 35 -23.64 0.96 12.37
CA ARG A 35 -23.48 -0.50 12.40
C ARG A 35 -24.59 -1.20 11.63
N ILE A 36 -24.29 -2.39 11.14
CA ILE A 36 -25.27 -3.29 10.52
C ILE A 36 -26.23 -3.75 11.63
N ALA A 37 -27.49 -3.32 11.54
CA ALA A 37 -28.50 -3.57 12.56
C ALA A 37 -29.38 -4.78 12.24
N ALA A 38 -29.65 -5.06 10.95
CA ALA A 38 -30.44 -6.19 10.52
C ALA A 38 -30.10 -6.61 9.09
N ILE A 39 -30.27 -7.90 8.80
CA ILE A 39 -30.08 -8.51 7.48
C ILE A 39 -31.29 -9.43 7.25
N GLY A 40 -31.93 -9.36 6.08
CA GLY A 40 -33.06 -10.21 5.73
C GLY A 40 -34.12 -9.50 4.89
N ASN A 41 -35.38 -9.87 5.04
CA ASN A 41 -36.48 -9.19 4.36
C ASN A 41 -36.90 -7.95 5.17
N LEU A 42 -36.51 -6.76 4.70
CA LEU A 42 -36.81 -5.48 5.33
C LEU A 42 -37.73 -4.59 4.47
N ALA A 43 -38.57 -5.19 3.62
CA ALA A 43 -39.45 -4.47 2.70
C ALA A 43 -40.39 -3.46 3.40
N SER A 44 -40.82 -3.74 4.65
CA SER A 44 -41.65 -2.84 5.45
C SER A 44 -40.88 -1.91 6.39
N ALA A 45 -39.54 -2.04 6.49
CA ALA A 45 -38.73 -1.24 7.38
C ALA A 45 -38.74 0.23 6.94
N ARG A 46 -38.79 1.16 7.90
CA ARG A 46 -38.71 2.59 7.65
C ARG A 46 -37.27 3.05 7.89
N ALA A 47 -36.71 3.78 6.96
CA ALA A 47 -35.37 4.32 7.08
C ALA A 47 -35.33 5.79 6.67
N THR A 48 -34.39 6.53 7.22
CA THR A 48 -34.10 7.91 6.79
C THR A 48 -33.69 7.93 5.33
N ARG A 49 -32.94 6.91 4.91
CA ARG A 49 -32.49 6.71 3.52
C ARG A 49 -32.71 5.26 3.08
N VAL A 50 -33.14 5.10 1.82
CA VAL A 50 -33.24 3.79 1.16
C VAL A 50 -32.42 3.82 -0.13
N ILE A 51 -31.59 2.80 -0.32
CA ILE A 51 -30.84 2.52 -1.56
C ILE A 51 -31.49 1.28 -2.20
N ASP A 52 -31.87 1.35 -3.47
CA ASP A 52 -32.29 0.18 -4.24
C ASP A 52 -31.09 -0.39 -5.01
N ALA A 53 -30.60 -1.53 -4.57
CA ALA A 53 -29.46 -2.24 -5.14
C ALA A 53 -29.87 -3.36 -6.12
N ARG A 54 -31.07 -3.27 -6.72
CA ARG A 54 -31.59 -4.30 -7.63
C ARG A 54 -30.64 -4.59 -8.78
N GLY A 55 -30.26 -5.88 -8.91
CA GLY A 55 -29.31 -6.34 -9.91
C GLY A 55 -27.84 -6.05 -9.59
N GLN A 56 -27.57 -5.46 -8.44
CA GLN A 56 -26.20 -5.12 -8.02
C GLN A 56 -25.74 -5.99 -6.84
N VAL A 57 -24.44 -6.09 -6.68
CA VAL A 57 -23.80 -6.74 -5.53
C VAL A 57 -23.77 -5.76 -4.37
N VAL A 58 -24.10 -6.26 -3.18
CA VAL A 58 -23.87 -5.60 -1.89
C VAL A 58 -22.79 -6.40 -1.16
N ALA A 59 -21.65 -5.79 -0.89
CA ALA A 59 -20.52 -6.45 -0.24
C ALA A 59 -19.97 -5.58 0.91
N PRO A 60 -19.14 -6.14 1.81
CA PRO A 60 -18.38 -5.33 2.74
C PRO A 60 -17.49 -4.34 1.99
N GLY A 61 -17.18 -3.20 2.59
CA GLY A 61 -16.19 -2.27 2.08
C GLY A 61 -14.81 -2.91 1.98
N PHE A 62 -14.09 -2.59 0.93
CA PHE A 62 -12.79 -3.19 0.65
C PHE A 62 -11.72 -2.64 1.59
N ILE A 63 -10.77 -3.49 1.94
CA ILE A 63 -9.61 -3.20 2.79
C ILE A 63 -8.37 -3.29 1.92
N ASP A 64 -7.67 -2.18 1.80
CA ASP A 64 -6.40 -2.05 1.10
C ASP A 64 -5.28 -2.38 2.10
N MET A 65 -4.55 -3.46 1.83
CA MET A 65 -3.55 -4.01 2.75
C MET A 65 -2.24 -3.23 2.75
N LEU A 66 -1.98 -2.48 1.68
CA LEU A 66 -0.85 -1.58 1.56
C LEU A 66 -1.25 -0.35 0.76
N GLY A 67 -1.45 0.76 1.44
CA GLY A 67 -1.58 2.07 0.85
C GLY A 67 -0.45 3.00 1.28
N GLN A 68 -0.40 4.18 0.68
CA GLN A 68 0.65 5.19 0.87
C GLN A 68 0.04 6.57 1.17
N SER A 69 -1.15 6.61 1.81
CA SER A 69 -1.95 7.84 1.91
C SER A 69 -1.63 8.74 3.10
N GLU A 70 -0.59 8.48 3.86
CA GLU A 70 -0.28 9.22 5.09
C GLU A 70 -0.24 10.73 4.88
N LEU A 71 0.39 11.19 3.82
CA LEU A 71 0.49 12.62 3.54
C LEU A 71 -0.67 13.11 2.67
N THR A 72 -1.12 12.31 1.70
CA THR A 72 -2.17 12.73 0.77
C THR A 72 -3.53 12.90 1.44
N LEU A 73 -3.84 12.14 2.51
CA LEU A 73 -5.02 12.37 3.35
C LEU A 73 -5.02 13.73 4.06
N LEU A 74 -3.84 14.32 4.30
CA LEU A 74 -3.76 15.69 4.83
C LEU A 74 -4.05 16.74 3.76
N VAL A 75 -3.88 16.39 2.48
CA VAL A 75 -4.16 17.26 1.31
C VAL A 75 -5.61 17.13 0.85
N ASP A 76 -6.07 15.91 0.61
CA ASP A 76 -7.46 15.62 0.27
C ASP A 76 -8.00 14.47 1.16
N PRO A 77 -8.65 14.83 2.27
CA PRO A 77 -9.12 13.86 3.25
C PRO A 77 -10.22 12.92 2.72
N ARG A 78 -10.79 13.20 1.53
CA ARG A 78 -11.84 12.38 0.91
C ARG A 78 -11.29 11.08 0.32
N ALA A 79 -9.96 11.01 0.03
CA ALA A 79 -9.29 9.88 -0.64
C ALA A 79 -10.04 9.41 -1.91
N PRO A 80 -10.28 10.28 -2.90
CA PRO A 80 -11.23 9.97 -3.98
C PRO A 80 -10.83 8.73 -4.80
N SER A 81 -9.54 8.53 -5.13
CA SER A 81 -9.10 7.35 -5.89
C SER A 81 -9.35 6.04 -5.13
N LYS A 82 -9.30 6.06 -3.80
CA LYS A 82 -9.60 4.90 -2.95
C LYS A 82 -11.10 4.60 -2.94
N ILE A 83 -11.95 5.59 -2.64
CA ILE A 83 -13.39 5.34 -2.51
C ILE A 83 -14.04 4.94 -3.85
N PHE A 84 -13.55 5.42 -5.00
CA PHE A 84 -14.05 4.98 -6.30
C PHE A 84 -13.63 3.55 -6.67
N GLN A 85 -12.67 2.96 -5.96
CA GLN A 85 -12.35 1.53 -6.04
C GLN A 85 -13.17 0.67 -5.06
N GLY A 86 -13.94 1.30 -4.16
CA GLY A 86 -14.68 0.62 -3.10
C GLY A 86 -13.87 0.41 -1.81
N ILE A 87 -12.68 1.00 -1.72
CA ILE A 87 -11.83 0.95 -0.53
C ILE A 87 -12.45 1.83 0.55
N THR A 88 -12.72 1.24 1.71
CA THR A 88 -13.28 1.90 2.89
C THR A 88 -12.31 1.92 4.06
N THR A 89 -11.26 1.12 3.97
CA THR A 89 -10.19 1.00 4.97
C THR A 89 -8.86 0.83 4.26
N GLU A 90 -7.85 1.51 4.74
CA GLU A 90 -6.48 1.46 4.23
C GLU A 90 -5.50 1.21 5.37
N ILE A 91 -4.51 0.34 5.13
CA ILE A 91 -3.37 0.11 6.00
C ILE A 91 -2.14 0.71 5.32
N THR A 92 -1.33 1.46 6.05
CA THR A 92 -0.17 2.17 5.50
C THR A 92 1.12 1.87 6.29
N GLY A 93 2.23 2.48 5.89
CA GLY A 93 3.49 2.40 6.61
C GLY A 93 4.40 1.27 6.11
N GLU A 94 4.77 1.29 4.84
CA GLU A 94 5.71 0.35 4.23
C GLU A 94 7.15 0.71 4.57
N GLY A 95 7.70 0.06 5.59
CA GLY A 95 9.08 0.29 6.05
C GLY A 95 9.32 1.67 6.64
N GLU A 96 8.78 2.70 6.02
CA GLU A 96 8.67 4.04 6.56
C GLU A 96 7.26 4.28 7.11
N SER A 97 7.17 5.02 8.19
CA SER A 97 5.91 5.44 8.79
C SER A 97 5.92 6.95 9.04
N VAL A 98 4.74 7.55 9.07
CA VAL A 98 4.54 8.99 9.24
C VAL A 98 5.09 9.54 10.58
N ALA A 99 5.41 8.66 11.50
CA ALA A 99 6.07 8.90 12.79
C ALA A 99 6.77 7.60 13.26
N PRO A 100 7.83 7.69 14.12
CA PRO A 100 8.29 8.87 14.85
C PRO A 100 9.08 9.85 13.97
N LEU A 101 9.04 11.14 14.33
CA LEU A 101 9.78 12.19 13.63
C LEU A 101 10.64 13.01 14.59
N ASN A 102 11.80 13.42 14.10
CA ASN A 102 12.62 14.47 14.69
C ASN A 102 13.01 15.50 13.62
N ASP A 103 13.70 16.56 14.01
CA ASP A 103 14.11 17.63 13.09
C ASP A 103 15.04 17.13 11.97
N ALA A 104 15.79 16.05 12.17
CA ALA A 104 16.67 15.49 11.15
C ALA A 104 15.86 14.75 10.08
N VAL A 105 14.93 13.87 10.50
CA VAL A 105 14.02 13.15 9.60
C VAL A 105 13.13 14.14 8.83
N ILE A 106 12.62 15.19 9.49
CA ILE A 106 11.82 16.23 8.81
C ILE A 106 12.65 16.94 7.72
N ARG A 107 13.91 17.27 8.00
CA ARG A 107 14.78 17.91 6.99
C ARG A 107 15.10 17.01 5.81
N GLU A 108 15.32 15.72 6.03
CA GLU A 108 15.59 14.74 4.95
C GLU A 108 14.38 14.67 3.99
N ASN A 109 13.17 14.71 4.54
CA ASN A 109 11.91 14.62 3.79
C ASN A 109 11.30 16.00 3.42
N GLN A 110 12.05 17.10 3.56
CA GLN A 110 11.53 18.46 3.36
C GLN A 110 10.94 18.66 1.96
N SER A 111 11.55 18.11 0.91
CA SER A 111 11.06 18.23 -0.47
C SER A 111 9.65 17.65 -0.64
N THR A 112 9.39 16.50 -0.01
CA THR A 112 8.06 15.85 -0.03
C THR A 112 7.03 16.69 0.72
N TYR A 113 7.37 17.23 1.89
CA TYR A 113 6.48 18.13 2.62
C TYR A 113 6.19 19.42 1.85
N ASP A 114 7.18 19.98 1.17
CA ASP A 114 7.02 21.19 0.34
C ASP A 114 6.16 20.90 -0.88
N HIS A 115 6.34 19.75 -1.54
CA HIS A 115 5.51 19.30 -2.66
C HIS A 115 4.02 19.27 -2.26
N TYR A 116 3.69 18.60 -1.16
CA TYR A 116 2.32 18.53 -0.65
C TYR A 116 1.87 19.77 0.13
N ARG A 117 2.72 20.76 0.33
CA ARG A 117 2.46 21.98 1.14
C ARG A 117 2.03 21.65 2.55
N ILE A 118 2.60 20.60 3.13
CA ILE A 118 2.36 20.14 4.49
C ILE A 118 3.47 20.68 5.38
N LYS A 119 3.06 21.19 6.55
CA LYS A 119 3.99 21.46 7.64
C LYS A 119 3.77 20.41 8.72
N PRO A 120 4.75 19.51 8.96
CA PRO A 120 4.64 18.57 10.06
C PRO A 120 4.50 19.30 11.40
N ASP A 121 3.44 19.00 12.15
CA ASP A 121 3.18 19.51 13.49
C ASP A 121 2.97 18.35 14.48
N TRP A 122 3.48 17.17 14.10
CA TRP A 122 3.46 15.94 14.89
C TRP A 122 4.87 15.31 14.92
N HIS A 123 5.15 14.57 15.99
CA HIS A 123 6.36 13.77 16.17
C HIS A 123 6.07 12.30 16.49
N THR A 124 4.83 12.01 16.87
CA THR A 124 4.37 10.69 17.31
C THR A 124 3.13 10.26 16.53
N LEU A 125 2.85 8.95 16.49
CA LEU A 125 1.61 8.45 15.88
C LEU A 125 0.37 9.00 16.59
N THR A 126 0.41 9.18 17.92
CA THR A 126 -0.71 9.78 18.66
C THR A 126 -1.05 11.18 18.16
N GLU A 127 -0.05 12.02 17.92
CA GLU A 127 -0.24 13.40 17.43
C GLU A 127 -0.74 13.39 15.98
N TYR A 128 -0.17 12.55 15.11
CA TYR A 128 -0.62 12.41 13.74
C TYR A 128 -2.08 11.92 13.68
N PHE A 129 -2.42 10.91 14.44
CA PHE A 129 -3.79 10.40 14.52
C PHE A 129 -4.78 11.46 15.02
N ALA A 130 -4.41 12.23 16.04
CA ALA A 130 -5.23 13.34 16.51
C ALA A 130 -5.45 14.42 15.42
N ARG A 131 -4.46 14.63 14.56
CA ARG A 131 -4.58 15.54 13.41
C ARG A 131 -5.58 15.00 12.38
N LEU A 132 -5.50 13.71 12.01
CA LEU A 132 -6.47 13.08 11.11
C LEU A 132 -7.88 13.11 11.69
N GLU A 133 -8.04 12.76 12.96
CA GLU A 133 -9.35 12.76 13.64
C GLU A 133 -9.95 14.17 13.72
N LYS A 134 -9.13 15.20 13.95
CA LYS A 134 -9.57 16.60 13.96
C LYS A 134 -10.00 17.10 12.59
N GLN A 135 -9.28 16.72 11.54
CA GLN A 135 -9.58 17.09 10.15
C GLN A 135 -10.81 16.35 9.64
N GLY A 136 -11.00 15.08 10.05
CA GLY A 136 -11.90 14.10 9.45
C GLY A 136 -11.27 13.50 8.19
N ILE A 137 -11.60 12.24 7.90
CA ILE A 137 -11.12 11.47 6.74
C ILE A 137 -12.26 10.70 6.10
N GLY A 138 -12.20 10.44 4.80
CA GLY A 138 -13.25 9.77 4.03
C GLY A 138 -13.26 8.25 4.20
N ILE A 139 -12.12 7.65 4.52
CA ILE A 139 -11.92 6.20 4.71
C ILE A 139 -11.36 5.93 6.11
N ASN A 140 -11.46 4.69 6.58
CA ASN A 140 -10.76 4.28 7.80
C ASN A 140 -9.26 4.14 7.50
N PHE A 141 -8.44 4.50 8.47
CA PHE A 141 -6.99 4.55 8.35
C PHE A 141 -6.32 3.76 9.46
N ALA A 142 -5.35 2.94 9.10
CA ALA A 142 -4.42 2.27 10.02
C ALA A 142 -3.00 2.39 9.49
N THR A 143 -1.99 2.17 10.34
CA THR A 143 -0.59 2.19 9.92
C THR A 143 0.26 1.22 10.73
N TYR A 144 1.34 0.74 10.15
CA TYR A 144 2.43 0.09 10.86
C TYR A 144 3.39 1.11 11.46
N ILE A 145 4.27 0.67 12.35
CA ILE A 145 5.50 1.39 12.70
C ILE A 145 6.62 0.92 11.78
N GLY A 146 7.20 1.82 11.02
CA GLY A 146 8.25 1.52 10.07
C GLY A 146 9.59 1.27 10.75
N ALA A 147 10.24 0.14 10.48
CA ALA A 147 11.58 -0.15 10.98
C ALA A 147 12.63 0.82 10.41
N THR A 148 12.45 1.24 9.15
CA THR A 148 13.26 2.27 8.51
C THR A 148 13.17 3.59 9.26
N SER A 149 11.95 4.08 9.54
CA SER A 149 11.74 5.31 10.31
C SER A 149 12.36 5.24 11.72
N VAL A 150 12.26 4.08 12.39
CA VAL A 150 12.90 3.87 13.68
C VAL A 150 14.42 3.92 13.56
N ARG A 151 14.98 3.32 12.50
CA ARG A 151 16.43 3.34 12.23
C ARG A 151 16.90 4.77 11.94
N GLU A 152 16.20 5.52 11.10
CA GLU A 152 16.50 6.92 10.78
C GLU A 152 16.55 7.81 12.02
N MET A 153 15.60 7.62 12.94
CA MET A 153 15.54 8.36 14.21
C MET A 153 16.78 8.19 15.07
N VAL A 154 17.43 7.01 15.03
CA VAL A 154 18.50 6.64 15.98
C VAL A 154 19.87 6.67 15.33
N ILE A 155 20.00 6.15 14.10
CA ILE A 155 21.28 5.97 13.40
C ILE A 155 21.37 6.86 12.16
N GLY A 156 20.24 7.31 11.62
CA GLY A 156 20.19 7.99 10.31
C GLY A 156 20.49 7.01 9.16
N TYR A 157 21.09 7.50 8.12
CA TYR A 157 21.42 6.77 6.89
C TYR A 157 22.80 6.09 6.90
N ALA A 158 23.37 5.83 8.09
CA ALA A 158 24.69 5.22 8.16
C ALA A 158 24.66 3.72 7.81
N ASP A 159 25.50 3.29 6.88
CA ASP A 159 25.72 1.89 6.51
C ASP A 159 26.55 1.16 7.58
N ARG A 160 25.91 0.82 8.68
CA ARG A 160 26.49 0.06 9.80
C ARG A 160 25.41 -0.58 10.68
N ALA A 161 25.79 -1.62 11.39
CA ALA A 161 24.93 -2.17 12.45
C ALA A 161 24.75 -1.16 13.61
N PRO A 162 23.60 -1.21 14.33
CA PRO A 162 23.40 -0.45 15.57
C PRO A 162 24.36 -0.93 16.66
N THR A 163 24.77 -0.03 17.53
CA THR A 163 25.31 -0.41 18.82
C THR A 163 24.22 -1.01 19.71
N ARG A 164 24.58 -1.63 20.81
CA ARG A 164 23.60 -2.19 21.76
C ARG A 164 22.61 -1.13 22.26
N ASP A 165 23.12 0.04 22.64
CA ASP A 165 22.29 1.12 23.20
C ASP A 165 21.35 1.71 22.11
N GLU A 166 21.82 1.82 20.86
CA GLU A 166 21.01 2.23 19.72
C GLU A 166 19.90 1.21 19.44
N LEU A 167 20.22 -0.10 19.46
CA LEU A 167 19.21 -1.14 19.28
C LEU A 167 18.15 -1.12 20.39
N GLU A 168 18.54 -0.90 21.64
CA GLU A 168 17.63 -0.75 22.77
C GLU A 168 16.70 0.48 22.59
N GLN A 169 17.23 1.61 22.06
CA GLN A 169 16.43 2.79 21.71
C GLN A 169 15.44 2.50 20.56
N MET A 170 15.88 1.80 19.52
CA MET A 170 15.02 1.39 18.40
C MET A 170 13.88 0.48 18.90
N GLN A 171 14.18 -0.49 19.76
CA GLN A 171 13.18 -1.36 20.37
C GLN A 171 12.14 -0.58 21.19
N GLU A 172 12.57 0.44 21.95
CA GLU A 172 11.65 1.30 22.70
C GLU A 172 10.75 2.11 21.77
N LEU A 173 11.27 2.67 20.67
CA LEU A 173 10.48 3.39 19.67
C LEU A 173 9.41 2.51 19.01
N VAL A 174 9.77 1.26 18.66
CA VAL A 174 8.80 0.26 18.17
C VAL A 174 7.71 0.02 19.23
N GLY A 175 8.09 -0.21 20.50
CA GLY A 175 7.14 -0.39 21.59
C GLY A 175 6.22 0.81 21.79
N GLN A 176 6.73 2.03 21.66
CA GLN A 176 5.94 3.26 21.73
C GLN A 176 4.93 3.34 20.58
N GLY A 177 5.36 3.10 19.33
CA GLY A 177 4.47 3.09 18.17
C GLY A 177 3.31 2.11 18.32
N LEU A 178 3.58 0.90 18.83
CA LEU A 178 2.55 -0.12 19.08
C LEU A 178 1.57 0.29 20.19
N ARG A 179 2.06 0.87 21.27
CA ARG A 179 1.20 1.43 22.34
C ARG A 179 0.34 2.61 21.86
N GLN A 180 0.82 3.34 20.85
CA GLN A 180 0.10 4.44 20.21
C GLN A 180 -0.92 3.97 19.18
N GLY A 181 -0.87 2.71 18.76
CA GLY A 181 -1.88 2.09 17.91
C GLY A 181 -1.41 1.60 16.55
N ALA A 182 -0.10 1.45 16.32
CA ALA A 182 0.40 0.78 15.12
C ALA A 182 -0.08 -0.68 15.08
N MET A 183 -0.37 -1.20 13.87
CA MET A 183 -0.87 -2.56 13.63
C MET A 183 0.21 -3.62 13.89
N GLY A 184 1.44 -3.29 13.62
CA GLY A 184 2.60 -4.13 13.73
C GLY A 184 3.86 -3.35 13.39
N ILE A 185 4.90 -4.04 12.95
CA ILE A 185 6.12 -3.45 12.41
C ILE A 185 6.25 -3.78 10.93
N SER A 186 6.73 -2.83 10.14
CA SER A 186 6.97 -3.02 8.71
C SER A 186 8.41 -2.76 8.30
N THR A 187 8.81 -3.33 7.17
CA THR A 187 10.10 -3.08 6.51
C THR A 187 9.92 -2.89 5.01
N ALA A 188 10.84 -2.11 4.39
CA ALA A 188 11.04 -2.03 2.96
C ALA A 188 12.55 -2.14 2.71
N LEU A 189 13.04 -3.40 2.60
CA LEU A 189 14.45 -3.73 2.74
C LEU A 189 15.29 -3.44 1.49
N GLU A 190 14.66 -3.02 0.41
CA GLU A 190 15.31 -2.56 -0.82
C GLU A 190 15.81 -1.10 -0.70
N TYR A 191 15.07 -0.25 0.03
CA TYR A 191 15.32 1.20 0.02
C TYR A 191 16.19 1.67 1.18
N PRO A 192 17.35 2.35 0.92
CA PRO A 192 18.19 2.90 1.98
C PRO A 192 17.42 3.84 2.93
N PRO A 193 17.66 3.72 4.28
CA PRO A 193 18.72 2.95 4.92
C PRO A 193 18.36 1.52 5.33
N ALA A 194 17.22 0.97 4.92
CA ALA A 194 16.78 -0.35 5.33
C ALA A 194 17.68 -1.52 4.86
N PRO A 195 18.32 -1.49 3.65
CA PRO A 195 19.27 -2.54 3.25
C PRO A 195 20.45 -2.74 4.22
N TYR A 196 20.79 -1.71 5.00
CA TYR A 196 21.89 -1.78 5.98
C TYR A 196 21.51 -2.52 7.27
N ALA A 197 20.22 -2.80 7.47
CA ALA A 197 19.74 -3.57 8.61
C ALA A 197 20.10 -5.05 8.47
N THR A 198 20.67 -5.64 9.54
CA THR A 198 20.91 -7.06 9.59
C THR A 198 19.64 -7.83 9.96
N THR A 199 19.58 -9.12 9.59
CA THR A 199 18.46 -10.00 10.00
C THR A 199 18.30 -10.03 11.52
N GLU A 200 19.41 -10.01 12.28
CA GLU A 200 19.41 -9.99 13.74
C GLU A 200 18.76 -8.70 14.31
N GLU A 201 19.03 -7.54 13.69
CA GLU A 201 18.37 -6.28 14.01
C GLU A 201 16.85 -6.40 13.81
N LEU A 202 16.41 -6.88 12.64
CA LEU A 202 15.01 -7.06 12.32
C LEU A 202 14.31 -8.04 13.26
N ILE A 203 14.94 -9.16 13.61
CA ILE A 203 14.42 -10.12 14.59
C ILE A 203 14.26 -9.46 15.97
N ALA A 204 15.22 -8.62 16.39
CA ALA A 204 15.15 -7.93 17.67
C ALA A 204 13.97 -6.95 17.74
N LEU A 205 13.70 -6.23 16.65
CA LEU A 205 12.56 -5.31 16.54
C LEU A 205 11.23 -6.08 16.43
N ALA A 206 11.17 -7.12 15.59
CA ALA A 206 9.98 -7.96 15.41
C ALA A 206 9.56 -8.66 16.73
N LYS A 207 10.51 -9.07 17.58
CA LYS A 207 10.22 -9.58 18.94
C LYS A 207 9.49 -8.57 19.82
N VAL A 208 9.74 -7.28 19.62
CA VAL A 208 8.96 -6.23 20.32
C VAL A 208 7.53 -6.25 19.82
N ALA A 209 7.33 -6.23 18.50
CA ALA A 209 5.99 -6.24 17.91
C ALA A 209 5.18 -7.47 18.32
N ALA A 210 5.80 -8.64 18.34
CA ALA A 210 5.16 -9.89 18.78
C ALA A 210 4.59 -9.80 20.20
N ARG A 211 5.30 -9.15 21.14
CA ARG A 211 4.82 -8.96 22.54
C ARG A 211 3.53 -8.15 22.63
N TYR A 212 3.30 -7.26 21.68
CA TYR A 212 2.08 -6.46 21.59
C TYR A 212 0.98 -7.10 20.74
N GLY A 213 1.26 -8.28 20.15
CA GLY A 213 0.32 -8.98 19.27
C GLY A 213 0.20 -8.38 17.87
N GLY A 214 1.20 -7.60 17.46
CA GLY A 214 1.32 -7.08 16.09
C GLY A 214 1.84 -8.12 15.12
N ILE A 215 1.89 -7.75 13.83
CA ILE A 215 2.46 -8.57 12.75
C ILE A 215 3.76 -7.95 12.23
N TYR A 216 4.55 -8.72 11.48
CA TYR A 216 5.69 -8.27 10.71
C TYR A 216 5.31 -8.23 9.24
N ALA A 217 5.21 -7.03 8.67
CA ALA A 217 4.91 -6.82 7.27
C ALA A 217 6.16 -6.39 6.52
N THR A 218 6.38 -6.86 5.29
CA THR A 218 7.66 -6.64 4.62
C THR A 218 7.54 -6.52 3.09
N HIS A 219 8.03 -5.41 2.55
CA HIS A 219 8.68 -5.40 1.26
C HIS A 219 10.04 -6.08 1.46
N MET A 220 10.24 -7.20 0.80
CA MET A 220 11.41 -8.05 1.02
C MET A 220 12.70 -7.36 0.58
N ARG A 221 13.84 -7.94 0.91
CA ARG A 221 15.16 -7.38 0.58
C ARG A 221 15.49 -7.44 -0.91
N ASP A 222 14.87 -8.38 -1.61
CA ASP A 222 15.07 -8.62 -3.03
C ASP A 222 13.84 -9.35 -3.56
N GLU A 223 13.24 -8.83 -4.60
CA GLU A 223 12.04 -9.38 -5.23
C GLU A 223 12.32 -9.91 -6.65
N GLY A 224 13.60 -9.87 -7.02
CA GLY A 224 14.14 -10.30 -8.28
C GLY A 224 15.03 -11.55 -8.18
N ASP A 225 16.29 -11.41 -8.51
CA ASP A 225 17.24 -12.54 -8.58
C ASP A 225 17.48 -13.22 -7.22
N GLY A 226 17.38 -12.47 -6.11
CA GLY A 226 17.57 -12.93 -4.74
C GLY A 226 16.28 -13.29 -4.00
N GLU A 227 15.11 -13.28 -4.62
CA GLU A 227 13.79 -13.46 -3.98
C GLU A 227 13.72 -14.69 -3.07
N MET A 228 14.33 -15.82 -3.47
CA MET A 228 14.32 -17.04 -2.64
C MET A 228 15.10 -16.88 -1.32
N ALA A 229 16.19 -16.13 -1.33
CA ALA A 229 16.97 -15.81 -0.12
C ALA A 229 16.22 -14.80 0.77
N ALA A 230 15.54 -13.83 0.16
CA ALA A 230 14.71 -12.85 0.85
C ALA A 230 13.49 -13.52 1.53
N LEU A 231 12.87 -14.52 0.90
CA LEU A 231 11.84 -15.36 1.52
C LEU A 231 12.41 -16.12 2.73
N ASP A 232 13.61 -16.70 2.62
CA ASP A 232 14.25 -17.43 3.73
C ASP A 232 14.58 -16.52 4.92
N GLU A 233 15.05 -15.28 4.66
CA GLU A 233 15.22 -14.23 5.68
C GLU A 233 13.89 -13.91 6.35
N THR A 234 12.85 -13.66 5.58
CA THR A 234 11.50 -13.35 6.05
C THR A 234 10.94 -14.46 6.95
N PHE A 235 11.06 -15.72 6.53
CA PHE A 235 10.62 -16.87 7.34
C PHE A 235 11.47 -17.07 8.60
N ARG A 236 12.76 -16.74 8.56
CA ARG A 236 13.64 -16.75 9.74
C ARG A 236 13.18 -15.72 10.75
N ILE A 237 12.87 -14.49 10.32
CA ILE A 237 12.35 -13.43 11.19
C ILE A 237 11.05 -13.88 11.85
N GLY A 238 10.08 -14.36 11.10
CA GLY A 238 8.81 -14.83 11.65
C GLY A 238 8.96 -15.94 12.67
N ARG A 239 9.80 -16.93 12.38
CA ARG A 239 10.07 -18.06 13.26
C ARG A 239 10.79 -17.66 14.54
N GLU A 240 11.84 -16.84 14.46
CA GLU A 240 12.67 -16.48 15.63
C GLU A 240 12.02 -15.40 16.50
N ALA A 241 11.16 -14.55 15.90
CA ALA A 241 10.39 -13.56 16.63
C ALA A 241 9.02 -14.09 17.09
N HIS A 242 8.60 -15.28 16.64
CA HIS A 242 7.26 -15.85 16.88
C HIS A 242 6.13 -14.85 16.50
N ILE A 243 6.22 -14.28 15.30
CA ILE A 243 5.34 -13.23 14.80
C ILE A 243 4.71 -13.67 13.48
N PRO A 244 3.41 -13.40 13.23
CA PRO A 244 2.81 -13.55 11.91
C PRO A 244 3.47 -12.64 10.88
N ILE A 245 3.57 -13.12 9.64
CA ILE A 245 4.24 -12.43 8.52
C ILE A 245 3.22 -12.03 7.47
N GLU A 246 3.27 -10.78 7.02
CA GLU A 246 2.66 -10.32 5.78
C GLU A 246 3.76 -9.95 4.78
N ILE A 247 3.76 -10.58 3.60
CA ILE A 247 4.63 -10.19 2.49
C ILE A 247 3.84 -9.21 1.64
N PHE A 248 4.28 -7.96 1.58
CA PHE A 248 3.67 -6.91 0.77
C PHE A 248 3.80 -7.21 -0.72
N HIS A 249 2.79 -6.82 -1.48
CA HIS A 249 2.74 -6.77 -2.96
C HIS A 249 3.49 -7.91 -3.66
N LEU A 250 3.27 -9.16 -3.23
CA LEU A 250 3.96 -10.35 -3.70
C LEU A 250 4.07 -10.38 -5.23
N LYS A 251 5.29 -10.32 -5.73
CA LYS A 251 5.63 -10.35 -7.14
C LYS A 251 6.94 -11.08 -7.38
N THR A 252 7.19 -11.46 -8.60
CA THR A 252 8.52 -11.79 -9.10
C THR A 252 8.95 -10.69 -10.04
N ALA A 253 9.93 -9.91 -9.64
CA ALA A 253 10.44 -8.78 -10.38
C ALA A 253 11.54 -9.20 -11.37
N GLY A 254 11.62 -8.48 -12.48
CA GLY A 254 12.69 -8.65 -13.44
C GLY A 254 12.39 -9.63 -14.59
N ARG A 255 12.81 -9.23 -15.79
CA ARG A 255 12.59 -9.99 -17.04
C ARG A 255 13.12 -11.41 -17.00
N ARG A 256 14.21 -11.64 -16.25
CA ARG A 256 14.82 -12.97 -16.11
C ARG A 256 14.03 -13.91 -15.20
N ASN A 257 13.20 -13.33 -14.33
CA ASN A 257 12.43 -14.03 -13.30
C ASN A 257 10.98 -14.30 -13.72
N LEU A 258 10.57 -13.86 -14.92
CA LEU A 258 9.21 -14.11 -15.42
C LEU A 258 8.90 -15.61 -15.46
N GLY A 259 7.79 -16.02 -14.83
CA GLY A 259 7.35 -17.40 -14.73
C GLY A 259 7.94 -18.15 -13.53
N THR A 260 8.61 -17.49 -12.58
CA THR A 260 9.14 -18.10 -11.36
C THR A 260 8.16 -18.09 -10.18
N MET A 261 7.04 -17.40 -10.27
CA MET A 261 5.99 -17.37 -9.23
C MET A 261 5.55 -18.78 -8.75
N PRO A 262 5.51 -19.86 -9.56
CA PRO A 262 5.24 -21.20 -9.03
C PRO A 262 6.23 -21.66 -7.95
N GLN A 263 7.52 -21.31 -8.09
CA GLN A 263 8.56 -21.62 -7.10
C GLN A 263 8.38 -20.80 -5.81
N VAL A 264 8.01 -19.53 -5.94
CA VAL A 264 7.70 -18.62 -4.84
C VAL A 264 6.52 -19.17 -4.03
N VAL A 265 5.43 -19.49 -4.70
CA VAL A 265 4.24 -20.10 -4.08
C VAL A 265 4.60 -21.41 -3.37
N GLU A 266 5.36 -22.32 -4.02
CA GLU A 266 5.81 -23.56 -3.39
C GLU A 266 6.65 -23.30 -2.15
N ARG A 267 7.51 -22.29 -2.16
CA ARG A 267 8.36 -21.90 -1.01
C ARG A 267 7.54 -21.40 0.17
N ILE A 268 6.56 -20.54 -0.09
CA ILE A 268 5.63 -20.01 0.92
C ILE A 268 4.76 -21.17 1.49
N GLU A 269 4.19 -22.02 0.64
CA GLU A 269 3.37 -23.15 1.07
C GLU A 269 4.17 -24.14 1.95
N LYS A 270 5.44 -24.39 1.64
CA LYS A 270 6.32 -25.17 2.50
C LYS A 270 6.52 -24.54 3.88
N ALA A 271 6.70 -23.22 3.93
CA ALA A 271 6.84 -22.50 5.20
C ALA A 271 5.54 -22.58 6.02
N ARG A 272 4.39 -22.40 5.38
CA ARG A 272 3.06 -22.56 6.00
C ARG A 272 2.85 -23.99 6.54
N ALA A 273 3.21 -25.00 5.78
CA ALA A 273 3.13 -26.40 6.20
C ALA A 273 4.06 -26.73 7.41
N GLN A 274 5.12 -25.94 7.61
CA GLN A 274 6.00 -26.02 8.77
C GLN A 274 5.48 -25.22 9.99
N GLY A 275 4.31 -24.58 9.87
CA GLY A 275 3.66 -23.83 10.95
C GLY A 275 4.10 -22.38 11.05
N ILE A 276 4.76 -21.82 10.05
CA ILE A 276 5.00 -20.38 9.94
C ILE A 276 3.70 -19.71 9.48
N ASP A 277 3.20 -18.76 10.27
CA ASP A 277 2.04 -17.96 9.91
C ASP A 277 2.46 -16.87 8.93
N VAL A 278 2.40 -17.17 7.63
CA VAL A 278 2.74 -16.26 6.54
C VAL A 278 1.58 -16.13 5.56
N ALA A 279 1.27 -14.90 5.19
CA ALA A 279 0.34 -14.49 4.15
C ALA A 279 1.01 -13.39 3.30
N ALA A 280 0.33 -12.97 2.25
CA ALA A 280 0.77 -11.89 1.38
C ALA A 280 -0.41 -11.11 0.83
N ASP A 281 -0.14 -9.96 0.27
CA ASP A 281 -1.03 -9.20 -0.60
C ASP A 281 -0.43 -9.04 -2.00
N THR A 282 -1.18 -8.53 -2.96
CA THR A 282 -0.70 -8.22 -4.30
C THR A 282 -1.68 -7.31 -5.04
N TYR A 283 -1.16 -6.51 -5.96
CA TYR A 283 -1.94 -5.70 -6.89
C TYR A 283 -2.04 -6.34 -8.29
N ALA A 284 -2.90 -5.79 -9.14
CA ALA A 284 -3.32 -6.41 -10.41
C ALA A 284 -2.66 -5.78 -11.66
N TYR A 285 -1.38 -5.42 -11.59
CA TYR A 285 -0.64 -4.80 -12.69
C TYR A 285 0.71 -5.47 -12.89
N THR A 286 1.32 -5.27 -14.07
CA THR A 286 2.57 -5.91 -14.50
C THR A 286 3.76 -4.96 -14.49
N ALA A 287 3.68 -3.91 -13.71
CA ALA A 287 4.79 -3.01 -13.40
C ALA A 287 4.76 -2.69 -11.92
N TRP A 288 5.91 -2.50 -11.31
CA TRP A 288 6.03 -1.92 -9.97
C TRP A 288 6.29 -0.42 -10.07
N SER A 289 6.26 0.28 -8.95
CA SER A 289 6.56 1.71 -8.87
C SER A 289 7.36 2.00 -7.61
N ASN A 290 8.46 2.73 -7.78
CA ASN A 290 9.38 3.07 -6.71
C ASN A 290 10.16 4.38 -7.01
N PRO A 291 11.04 4.84 -6.09
CA PRO A 291 11.94 5.94 -6.37
C PRO A 291 12.99 5.58 -7.44
N LEU A 292 13.25 6.47 -8.40
CA LEU A 292 14.33 6.27 -9.39
C LEU A 292 15.71 6.04 -8.73
N ALA A 293 15.90 6.51 -7.49
CA ALA A 293 17.14 6.30 -6.73
C ALA A 293 17.40 4.82 -6.39
N ALA A 294 16.37 3.94 -6.42
CA ALA A 294 16.51 2.50 -6.22
C ALA A 294 17.43 1.83 -7.27
N PHE A 295 17.53 2.42 -8.45
CA PHE A 295 18.51 1.99 -9.46
C PHE A 295 19.95 2.19 -9.05
N THR A 296 20.26 2.96 -7.99
CA THR A 296 21.63 3.19 -7.52
C THR A 296 22.03 2.19 -6.44
N PRO A 297 23.31 1.71 -6.44
CA PRO A 297 23.74 0.77 -5.41
C PRO A 297 23.59 1.37 -4.01
N PRO A 298 23.23 0.57 -2.96
CA PRO A 298 22.94 1.08 -1.62
C PRO A 298 24.03 1.98 -1.03
N TRP A 299 25.32 1.65 -1.24
CA TRP A 299 26.42 2.48 -0.75
C TRP A 299 26.40 3.93 -1.28
N ALA A 300 25.74 4.18 -2.42
CA ALA A 300 25.62 5.53 -2.96
C ALA A 300 24.75 6.42 -2.07
N ASN A 301 23.85 5.83 -1.29
CA ASN A 301 22.95 6.50 -0.37
C ASN A 301 23.44 6.55 1.09
N ASP A 302 24.62 5.95 1.41
CA ASP A 302 25.19 6.03 2.75
C ASP A 302 25.43 7.51 3.16
N GLY A 303 24.79 7.92 4.26
CA GLY A 303 24.77 9.29 4.76
C GLY A 303 23.63 10.15 4.19
N GLY A 304 22.65 9.55 3.48
CA GLY A 304 21.39 10.18 3.04
C GLY A 304 21.48 10.92 1.70
N LYS A 305 20.39 11.60 1.37
CA LYS A 305 20.16 12.26 0.07
C LYS A 305 21.27 13.25 -0.33
N GLU A 306 21.73 14.08 0.60
CA GLU A 306 22.80 15.03 0.29
C GLU A 306 24.10 14.33 -0.16
N GLN A 307 24.40 13.16 0.42
CA GLN A 307 25.58 12.38 0.06
C GLN A 307 25.40 11.70 -1.30
N LEU A 308 24.20 11.17 -1.60
CA LEU A 308 23.87 10.68 -2.93
C LEU A 308 24.09 11.78 -3.98
N LEU A 309 23.51 12.95 -3.81
CA LEU A 309 23.64 14.07 -4.73
C LEU A 309 25.10 14.54 -4.89
N ARG A 310 25.91 14.47 -3.82
CA ARG A 310 27.35 14.75 -3.89
C ARG A 310 28.09 13.70 -4.72
N ARG A 311 27.79 12.41 -4.50
CA ARG A 311 28.41 11.31 -5.26
C ARG A 311 28.00 11.34 -6.73
N LEU A 312 26.76 11.71 -7.03
CA LEU A 312 26.31 11.92 -8.41
C LEU A 312 27.01 13.09 -9.13
N ARG A 313 27.63 14.05 -8.41
CA ARG A 313 28.48 15.11 -9.00
C ARG A 313 29.94 14.69 -9.16
N ASP A 314 30.34 13.58 -8.54
CA ASP A 314 31.71 13.09 -8.61
C ASP A 314 31.91 12.08 -9.74
N PRO A 315 32.77 12.33 -10.74
CA PRO A 315 32.96 11.43 -11.87
C PRO A 315 33.47 10.03 -11.47
N GLY A 316 34.26 9.94 -10.40
CA GLY A 316 34.79 8.66 -9.89
C GLY A 316 33.70 7.83 -9.25
N ALA A 317 32.81 8.45 -8.47
CA ALA A 317 31.64 7.80 -7.88
C ALA A 317 30.64 7.35 -8.95
N ARG A 318 30.34 8.18 -9.97
CA ARG A 318 29.50 7.77 -11.13
C ARG A 318 30.07 6.54 -11.83
N ALA A 319 31.38 6.55 -12.11
CA ALA A 319 32.03 5.42 -12.76
C ALA A 319 31.95 4.13 -11.91
N LYS A 320 31.99 4.25 -10.58
CA LYS A 320 31.79 3.12 -9.68
C LYS A 320 30.31 2.66 -9.66
N MET A 321 29.35 3.59 -9.51
CA MET A 321 27.92 3.27 -9.57
C MET A 321 27.56 2.55 -10.87
N ARG A 322 27.99 3.07 -12.03
CA ARG A 322 27.76 2.43 -13.34
C ARG A 322 28.30 1.01 -13.39
N ARG A 323 29.51 0.76 -12.88
CA ARG A 323 30.06 -0.61 -12.83
C ARG A 323 29.21 -1.52 -11.98
N ASP A 324 28.82 -1.05 -10.79
CA ASP A 324 28.04 -1.84 -9.85
C ASP A 324 26.63 -2.13 -10.41
N MET A 325 25.95 -1.15 -11.04
CA MET A 325 24.67 -1.32 -11.74
C MET A 325 24.73 -2.32 -12.89
N THR A 326 25.88 -2.41 -13.60
CA THR A 326 26.03 -3.29 -14.77
C THR A 326 26.69 -4.63 -14.44
N THR A 327 26.98 -4.90 -13.18
CA THR A 327 27.64 -6.13 -12.73
C THR A 327 26.70 -6.91 -11.80
N PRO A 328 26.39 -8.20 -12.09
CA PRO A 328 25.58 -9.01 -11.18
C PRO A 328 26.15 -9.06 -9.77
N SER A 329 25.29 -8.95 -8.77
CA SER A 329 25.62 -8.99 -7.34
C SER A 329 24.48 -9.68 -6.60
N ASP A 330 24.82 -10.37 -5.52
CA ASP A 330 23.88 -10.92 -4.53
C ASP A 330 23.77 -10.05 -3.27
N GLN A 331 24.32 -8.84 -3.31
CA GLN A 331 24.40 -7.94 -2.16
C GLN A 331 23.25 -6.90 -2.14
N TRP A 332 22.52 -6.75 -3.21
CA TRP A 332 21.41 -5.81 -3.33
C TRP A 332 20.55 -6.14 -4.55
N ASP A 333 19.27 -5.75 -4.48
CA ASP A 333 18.34 -5.84 -5.59
C ASP A 333 18.74 -4.83 -6.68
N ASN A 334 19.17 -5.33 -7.83
CA ASN A 334 19.75 -4.51 -8.89
C ASN A 334 18.75 -4.35 -10.04
N GLU A 335 17.82 -3.42 -9.87
CA GLU A 335 16.77 -3.15 -10.85
C GLU A 335 17.28 -2.86 -12.27
N TRP A 336 18.48 -2.31 -12.44
CA TRP A 336 19.05 -2.10 -13.78
C TRP A 336 19.25 -3.41 -14.53
N LEU A 337 19.53 -4.50 -13.83
CA LEU A 337 19.70 -5.83 -14.43
C LEU A 337 18.37 -6.60 -14.56
N GLU A 338 17.31 -6.11 -13.96
CA GLU A 338 15.97 -6.68 -14.02
C GLU A 338 15.17 -6.22 -15.23
N ILE A 339 15.50 -5.06 -15.77
CA ILE A 339 14.84 -4.52 -16.97
C ILE A 339 15.56 -4.99 -18.26
N GLU A 340 14.84 -4.97 -19.37
CA GLU A 340 15.42 -5.22 -20.70
C GLU A 340 16.19 -3.99 -21.20
N GLY A 341 15.76 -2.80 -20.74
CA GLY A 341 16.40 -1.55 -21.07
C GLY A 341 15.59 -0.32 -20.62
N PRO A 342 16.09 0.89 -20.93
CA PRO A 342 15.48 2.15 -20.45
C PRO A 342 14.03 2.39 -20.95
N GLN A 343 13.56 1.65 -21.94
CA GLN A 343 12.16 1.67 -22.38
C GLN A 343 11.21 1.05 -21.35
N ASP A 344 11.72 0.27 -20.40
CA ASP A 344 10.91 -0.35 -19.34
C ASP A 344 10.70 0.59 -18.13
N VAL A 345 11.30 1.78 -18.11
CA VAL A 345 11.17 2.77 -17.04
C VAL A 345 10.34 3.96 -17.51
N LEU A 346 9.24 4.24 -16.81
CA LEU A 346 8.33 5.37 -17.05
C LEU A 346 8.45 6.37 -15.90
N ILE A 347 8.64 7.66 -16.19
CA ILE A 347 8.66 8.72 -15.17
C ILE A 347 7.24 9.02 -14.69
N CYS A 348 6.97 8.87 -13.39
CA CYS A 348 5.65 9.03 -12.79
C CYS A 348 5.48 10.38 -12.06
N ALA A 349 6.42 10.73 -11.19
CA ALA A 349 6.35 11.97 -10.43
C ALA A 349 7.70 12.64 -10.35
N VAL A 350 7.71 13.96 -10.25
CA VAL A 350 8.92 14.78 -10.09
C VAL A 350 8.67 15.92 -9.11
N ASN A 351 9.72 16.33 -8.39
CA ASN A 351 9.67 17.45 -7.46
C ASN A 351 9.76 18.82 -8.17
N HIS A 352 10.52 18.91 -9.26
CA HIS A 352 10.84 20.17 -9.91
C HIS A 352 10.00 20.44 -11.15
N LYS A 353 9.39 21.63 -11.21
CA LYS A 353 8.45 22.03 -12.28
C LYS A 353 8.99 21.93 -13.71
N GLU A 354 10.29 22.17 -13.88
CA GLU A 354 10.97 22.06 -15.19
C GLU A 354 11.03 20.62 -15.70
N LEU A 355 10.85 19.63 -14.82
CA LEU A 355 10.84 18.22 -15.18
C LEU A 355 9.43 17.64 -15.42
N LEU A 356 8.35 18.39 -15.12
CA LEU A 356 6.96 17.95 -15.34
C LEU A 356 6.71 17.49 -16.78
N GLN A 357 7.41 18.06 -17.77
CA GLN A 357 7.30 17.67 -19.18
C GLN A 357 7.78 16.23 -19.47
N TYR A 358 8.48 15.60 -18.53
CA TYR A 358 9.00 14.23 -18.65
C TYR A 358 8.09 13.20 -18.01
N GLN A 359 7.11 13.60 -17.21
CA GLN A 359 6.11 12.67 -16.66
C GLN A 359 5.34 12.00 -17.81
N GLY A 360 5.14 10.69 -17.70
CA GLY A 360 4.55 9.86 -18.76
C GLY A 360 5.51 9.50 -19.90
N LYS A 361 6.77 9.99 -19.90
CA LYS A 361 7.80 9.58 -20.87
C LYS A 361 8.60 8.39 -20.34
N ARG A 362 9.10 7.59 -21.28
CA ARG A 362 10.06 6.53 -20.99
C ARG A 362 11.46 7.11 -20.82
N LEU A 363 12.27 6.48 -19.97
CA LEU A 363 13.68 6.87 -19.79
C LEU A 363 14.46 6.84 -21.10
N SER A 364 14.15 5.90 -22.01
CA SER A 364 14.74 5.84 -23.34
C SER A 364 14.46 7.07 -24.21
N GLU A 365 13.29 7.66 -24.09
CA GLU A 365 12.90 8.87 -24.82
C GLU A 365 13.66 10.08 -24.29
N ILE A 366 13.82 10.17 -22.97
CA ILE A 366 14.56 11.23 -22.30
C ILE A 366 16.06 11.15 -22.62
N ALA A 367 16.64 9.95 -22.57
CA ALA A 367 18.02 9.70 -22.94
C ALA A 367 18.31 10.13 -24.39
N ALA A 368 17.40 9.82 -25.30
CA ALA A 368 17.49 10.25 -26.70
C ALA A 368 17.39 11.78 -26.85
N GLU A 369 16.49 12.43 -26.12
CA GLU A 369 16.28 13.88 -26.13
C GLU A 369 17.50 14.62 -25.54
N TRP A 370 18.10 14.08 -24.48
CA TRP A 370 19.28 14.66 -23.86
C TRP A 370 20.59 14.28 -24.55
N HIS A 371 20.54 13.35 -25.53
CA HIS A 371 21.70 12.78 -26.20
C HIS A 371 22.71 12.14 -25.23
N GLU A 372 22.19 11.46 -24.23
CA GLU A 372 22.94 10.82 -23.16
C GLU A 372 22.76 9.31 -23.16
N ASP A 373 23.70 8.60 -22.53
CA ASP A 373 23.54 7.21 -22.16
C ASP A 373 22.47 7.08 -21.05
N ALA A 374 21.69 5.99 -21.06
CA ALA A 374 20.56 5.84 -20.15
C ALA A 374 20.94 5.86 -18.66
N ILE A 375 22.10 5.30 -18.28
CA ILE A 375 22.58 5.36 -16.88
C ILE A 375 22.98 6.79 -16.50
N GLU A 376 23.65 7.52 -17.40
CA GLU A 376 23.94 8.93 -17.15
C GLU A 376 22.67 9.76 -17.06
N THR A 377 21.64 9.43 -17.87
CA THR A 377 20.33 10.06 -17.79
C THR A 377 19.69 9.84 -16.42
N ILE A 378 19.78 8.63 -15.83
CA ILE A 378 19.33 8.38 -14.44
C ILE A 378 20.06 9.32 -13.47
N PHE A 379 21.40 9.38 -13.56
CA PHE A 379 22.20 10.19 -12.65
C PHE A 379 21.89 11.70 -12.77
N ASP A 380 21.74 12.19 -13.99
CA ASP A 380 21.42 13.58 -14.24
C ASP A 380 19.97 13.92 -13.89
N PHE A 381 19.04 12.98 -14.06
CA PHE A 381 17.65 13.14 -13.66
C PHE A 381 17.54 13.25 -12.13
N LEU A 382 18.20 12.34 -11.39
CA LEU A 382 18.29 12.39 -9.93
C LEU A 382 18.90 13.69 -9.43
N LEU A 383 19.96 14.20 -10.09
CA LEU A 383 20.56 15.49 -9.74
C LEU A 383 19.64 16.68 -9.96
N ARG A 384 18.87 16.68 -11.07
CA ARG A 384 17.96 17.77 -11.43
C ARG A 384 16.70 17.78 -10.57
N ASP A 385 16.32 16.63 -10.02
CA ASP A 385 15.09 16.45 -9.24
C ASP A 385 15.34 16.25 -7.74
N ASP A 386 16.56 16.53 -7.27
CA ASP A 386 16.95 16.31 -5.88
C ASP A 386 16.57 14.90 -5.36
N ALA A 387 16.77 13.89 -6.23
CA ALA A 387 16.46 12.48 -6.00
C ALA A 387 14.99 12.21 -5.61
N GLY A 388 14.06 13.06 -6.02
CA GLY A 388 12.63 12.93 -5.67
C GLY A 388 11.76 12.28 -6.73
N THR A 389 12.36 11.74 -7.80
CA THR A 389 11.65 11.16 -8.93
C THR A 389 11.09 9.79 -8.60
N ALA A 390 9.79 9.57 -8.86
CA ALA A 390 9.16 8.25 -8.85
C ALA A 390 8.99 7.71 -10.28
N VAL A 391 9.09 6.39 -10.42
CA VAL A 391 9.00 5.69 -11.70
C VAL A 391 8.05 4.50 -11.63
N ALA A 392 7.54 4.06 -12.80
CA ALA A 392 6.95 2.74 -12.98
C ALA A 392 7.88 1.89 -13.85
N VAL A 393 8.14 0.66 -13.42
CA VAL A 393 9.11 -0.25 -14.04
C VAL A 393 8.39 -1.50 -14.55
N PHE A 394 8.56 -1.80 -15.84
CA PHE A 394 7.86 -2.87 -16.56
C PHE A 394 8.69 -4.15 -16.59
N GLY A 395 8.57 -4.98 -15.56
CA GLY A 395 9.35 -6.20 -15.41
C GLY A 395 8.57 -7.39 -14.84
N MET A 396 7.24 -7.34 -14.78
CA MET A 396 6.38 -8.40 -14.27
C MET A 396 5.55 -9.07 -15.38
N SER A 397 4.95 -10.23 -15.11
CA SER A 397 4.11 -10.95 -16.07
C SER A 397 2.68 -11.17 -15.57
N GLU A 398 1.71 -11.13 -16.49
CA GLU A 398 0.30 -11.42 -16.18
C GLU A 398 0.08 -12.84 -15.63
N PRO A 399 0.73 -13.90 -16.13
CA PRO A 399 0.59 -15.23 -15.53
C PRO A 399 1.04 -15.31 -14.08
N ASP A 400 2.11 -14.60 -13.72
CA ASP A 400 2.63 -14.57 -12.34
C ASP A 400 1.69 -13.80 -11.42
N VAL A 401 1.20 -12.63 -11.83
CA VAL A 401 0.19 -11.86 -11.10
C VAL A 401 -1.09 -12.67 -10.90
N ALA A 402 -1.58 -13.33 -11.95
CA ALA A 402 -2.76 -14.17 -11.86
C ALA A 402 -2.56 -15.36 -10.91
N LEU A 403 -1.39 -15.97 -10.89
CA LEU A 403 -1.07 -17.07 -10.00
C LEU A 403 -1.00 -16.63 -8.52
N ALA A 404 -0.38 -15.49 -8.25
CA ALA A 404 -0.36 -14.90 -6.92
C ALA A 404 -1.79 -14.61 -6.42
N LEU A 405 -2.61 -13.92 -7.21
CA LEU A 405 -4.02 -13.63 -6.91
C LEU A 405 -4.86 -14.88 -6.64
N GLN A 406 -4.54 -16.03 -7.26
CA GLN A 406 -5.28 -17.28 -7.05
C GLN A 406 -4.95 -17.98 -5.73
N GLN A 407 -3.87 -17.60 -5.03
CA GLN A 407 -3.53 -18.25 -3.77
C GLN A 407 -4.55 -17.89 -2.68
N PRO A 408 -5.03 -18.84 -1.86
CA PRO A 408 -6.10 -18.61 -0.89
C PRO A 408 -5.68 -17.72 0.28
N TRP A 409 -4.39 -17.53 0.48
CA TRP A 409 -3.75 -16.74 1.53
C TRP A 409 -3.25 -15.38 1.05
N VAL A 410 -3.46 -15.04 -0.23
CA VAL A 410 -3.13 -13.72 -0.78
C VAL A 410 -4.35 -12.82 -0.72
N SER A 411 -4.22 -11.68 -0.09
CA SER A 411 -5.16 -10.56 -0.08
C SER A 411 -4.84 -9.54 -1.19
N VAL A 412 -5.36 -8.33 -1.10
CA VAL A 412 -5.17 -7.31 -2.15
C VAL A 412 -4.78 -5.99 -1.53
N ASP A 413 -3.80 -5.37 -2.15
CA ASP A 413 -3.36 -4.00 -1.93
C ASP A 413 -3.52 -3.16 -3.22
N ASN A 414 -3.31 -1.86 -3.13
CA ASN A 414 -3.09 -1.06 -4.32
C ASN A 414 -1.70 -0.40 -4.37
N ASP A 415 -0.93 -0.54 -3.30
CA ASP A 415 0.46 -0.09 -3.17
C ASP A 415 0.68 1.33 -3.72
N ASP A 416 -0.24 2.23 -3.39
CA ASP A 416 -0.23 3.61 -3.87
C ASP A 416 -1.00 4.54 -2.93
N ALA A 417 -0.81 5.84 -3.08
CA ALA A 417 -1.50 6.84 -2.28
C ALA A 417 -2.95 7.07 -2.73
N GLY A 418 -3.80 7.50 -1.79
CA GLY A 418 -5.08 8.11 -2.12
C GLY A 418 -4.86 9.42 -2.86
N THR A 419 -5.22 9.48 -4.12
CA THR A 419 -4.96 10.62 -5.00
C THR A 419 -6.23 11.17 -5.66
N SER A 420 -6.10 12.26 -6.40
CA SER A 420 -7.21 12.96 -7.05
C SER A 420 -6.74 13.50 -8.40
N PRO A 421 -7.57 13.49 -9.46
CA PRO A 421 -7.24 14.19 -10.71
C PRO A 421 -7.29 15.73 -10.57
N GLU A 422 -7.65 16.25 -9.40
CA GLU A 422 -7.80 17.66 -9.12
C GLU A 422 -6.73 18.16 -8.11
N GLY A 423 -6.40 19.45 -8.22
CA GLY A 423 -5.48 20.10 -7.27
C GLY A 423 -4.04 19.62 -7.42
N ILE A 424 -3.29 19.66 -6.32
CA ILE A 424 -1.89 19.28 -6.31
C ILE A 424 -1.69 17.78 -6.56
N LEU A 425 -2.61 16.94 -6.07
CA LEU A 425 -2.56 15.49 -6.27
C LEU A 425 -2.77 15.08 -7.73
N GLY A 426 -3.35 15.96 -8.56
CA GLY A 426 -3.56 15.73 -9.99
C GLY A 426 -2.39 16.19 -10.87
N THR A 427 -1.30 16.69 -10.29
CA THR A 427 -0.13 17.15 -11.06
C THR A 427 0.80 16.02 -11.46
N ASP A 428 0.76 14.91 -10.73
CA ASP A 428 1.61 13.75 -10.97
C ASP A 428 0.99 12.81 -12.00
N HIS A 429 1.82 11.92 -12.54
CA HIS A 429 1.44 10.86 -13.47
C HIS A 429 1.58 9.50 -12.76
N PRO A 430 0.70 9.19 -11.76
CA PRO A 430 0.89 8.04 -10.89
C PRO A 430 0.78 6.72 -11.66
N HIS A 431 1.24 5.65 -11.05
CA HIS A 431 0.94 4.31 -11.54
C HIS A 431 -0.58 4.08 -11.57
N PRO A 432 -1.19 3.47 -12.63
CA PRO A 432 -2.64 3.30 -12.72
C PRO A 432 -3.25 2.46 -11.58
N ARG A 433 -2.44 1.73 -10.81
CA ARG A 433 -2.88 1.00 -9.60
C ARG A 433 -3.50 1.92 -8.55
N ALA A 434 -3.05 3.19 -8.46
CA ALA A 434 -3.62 4.22 -7.58
C ALA A 434 -5.13 4.41 -7.74
N TYR A 435 -5.65 4.10 -8.93
CA TYR A 435 -7.05 4.31 -9.29
C TYR A 435 -7.82 3.03 -9.61
N GLY A 436 -7.15 1.89 -9.85
CA GLY A 436 -7.80 0.80 -10.56
C GLY A 436 -7.65 -0.63 -10.03
N THR A 437 -6.83 -0.93 -9.03
CA THR A 437 -6.49 -2.32 -8.65
C THR A 437 -7.71 -3.19 -8.35
N PHE A 438 -8.59 -2.78 -7.44
CA PHE A 438 -9.75 -3.58 -7.04
C PHE A 438 -10.77 -3.77 -8.18
N PRO A 439 -11.18 -2.71 -8.90
CA PRO A 439 -12.03 -2.82 -10.07
C PRO A 439 -11.42 -3.65 -11.21
N ARG A 440 -10.10 -3.57 -11.42
CA ARG A 440 -9.38 -4.39 -12.41
C ARG A 440 -9.48 -5.89 -12.09
N ILE A 441 -9.32 -6.26 -10.81
CA ILE A 441 -9.47 -7.66 -10.40
C ILE A 441 -10.90 -8.14 -10.70
N LEU A 442 -11.92 -7.35 -10.37
CA LEU A 442 -13.32 -7.69 -10.63
C LEU A 442 -13.65 -7.75 -12.13
N ALA A 443 -13.07 -6.88 -12.94
CA ALA A 443 -13.28 -6.87 -14.38
C ALA A 443 -12.50 -8.00 -15.07
N LYS A 444 -11.17 -7.95 -14.97
CA LYS A 444 -10.27 -8.82 -15.73
C LYS A 444 -10.26 -10.24 -15.17
N TYR A 445 -9.87 -10.43 -13.91
CA TYR A 445 -9.61 -11.76 -13.36
C TYR A 445 -10.89 -12.52 -12.94
N VAL A 446 -11.97 -11.78 -12.59
CA VAL A 446 -13.25 -12.41 -12.26
C VAL A 446 -14.15 -12.53 -13.50
N ARG A 447 -14.54 -11.41 -14.14
CA ARG A 447 -15.54 -11.40 -15.19
C ARG A 447 -15.03 -11.90 -16.53
N GLU A 448 -13.85 -11.45 -16.96
CA GLU A 448 -13.34 -11.69 -18.32
C GLU A 448 -12.55 -13.01 -18.41
N GLU A 449 -11.67 -13.27 -17.48
CA GLU A 449 -10.77 -14.43 -17.51
C GLU A 449 -11.25 -15.61 -16.64
N GLY A 450 -12.15 -15.38 -15.68
CA GLY A 450 -12.67 -16.43 -14.79
C GLY A 450 -11.57 -17.09 -13.92
N LYS A 451 -10.50 -16.37 -13.61
CA LYS A 451 -9.40 -16.85 -12.76
C LYS A 451 -9.78 -16.91 -11.29
N LEU A 452 -10.70 -16.04 -10.86
CA LEU A 452 -11.26 -15.98 -9.52
C LEU A 452 -12.78 -16.02 -9.60
N SER A 453 -13.43 -16.62 -8.59
CA SER A 453 -14.86 -16.41 -8.41
C SER A 453 -15.13 -15.06 -7.76
N LEU A 454 -16.27 -14.43 -8.06
CA LEU A 454 -16.64 -13.16 -7.45
C LEU A 454 -16.71 -13.23 -5.90
N PRO A 455 -17.31 -14.29 -5.27
CA PRO A 455 -17.26 -14.41 -3.82
C PRO A 455 -15.85 -14.53 -3.24
N ASP A 456 -14.93 -15.21 -3.93
CA ASP A 456 -13.54 -15.33 -3.46
C ASP A 456 -12.78 -14.01 -3.58
N ALA A 457 -12.96 -13.26 -4.69
CA ALA A 457 -12.40 -11.93 -4.82
C ALA A 457 -12.89 -10.99 -3.69
N VAL A 458 -14.19 -10.97 -3.41
CA VAL A 458 -14.75 -10.19 -2.29
C VAL A 458 -14.15 -10.63 -0.95
N ARG A 459 -13.97 -11.93 -0.70
CA ARG A 459 -13.33 -12.45 0.51
C ARG A 459 -11.90 -11.92 0.66
N LYS A 460 -11.13 -11.95 -0.42
CA LYS A 460 -9.73 -11.44 -0.45
C LYS A 460 -9.65 -9.95 -0.15
N PHE A 461 -10.59 -9.17 -0.64
CA PHE A 461 -10.68 -7.72 -0.42
C PHE A 461 -11.18 -7.35 0.99
N THR A 462 -11.75 -8.29 1.74
CA THR A 462 -12.53 -7.96 2.94
C THR A 462 -12.14 -8.82 4.14
N SER A 463 -12.75 -10.00 4.31
CA SER A 463 -12.56 -10.80 5.52
C SER A 463 -11.16 -11.39 5.65
N LEU A 464 -10.48 -11.73 4.54
CA LEU A 464 -9.11 -12.22 4.58
C LEU A 464 -8.17 -11.12 5.10
N ALA A 465 -8.28 -9.92 4.55
CA ALA A 465 -7.54 -8.74 4.98
C ALA A 465 -7.88 -8.38 6.45
N ALA A 466 -9.17 -8.33 6.80
CA ALA A 466 -9.60 -8.02 8.17
C ALA A 466 -9.06 -9.02 9.21
N GLN A 467 -9.05 -10.32 8.89
CA GLN A 467 -8.49 -11.34 9.77
C GLN A 467 -6.99 -11.18 9.96
N ARG A 468 -6.28 -10.86 8.89
CA ARG A 468 -4.83 -10.64 8.94
C ARG A 468 -4.50 -9.47 9.86
N GLU A 469 -5.23 -8.37 9.74
CA GLU A 469 -5.04 -7.14 10.49
C GLU A 469 -5.76 -7.10 11.85
N HIS A 470 -6.29 -8.22 12.31
CA HIS A 470 -7.02 -8.31 13.59
C HIS A 470 -8.22 -7.35 13.70
N LEU A 471 -8.81 -6.95 12.56
CA LEU A 471 -9.99 -6.09 12.49
C LEU A 471 -11.25 -6.90 12.74
N SER A 472 -11.61 -7.12 14.01
CA SER A 472 -12.68 -8.04 14.41
C SER A 472 -14.11 -7.54 14.19
N ASP A 473 -14.28 -6.26 13.87
CA ASP A 473 -15.58 -5.59 13.79
C ASP A 473 -15.95 -5.07 12.39
N ARG A 474 -15.23 -5.52 11.33
CA ARG A 474 -15.43 -5.17 9.91
C ARG A 474 -15.01 -6.30 8.96
N GLY A 475 -15.14 -6.11 7.66
CA GLY A 475 -14.76 -7.09 6.63
C GLY A 475 -15.79 -8.16 6.34
N VAL A 476 -16.92 -8.20 7.05
CA VAL A 476 -18.06 -9.10 6.76
C VAL A 476 -19.39 -8.38 6.96
N ILE A 477 -20.41 -8.74 6.15
CA ILE A 477 -21.80 -8.30 6.38
C ILE A 477 -22.43 -9.21 7.45
N LYS A 478 -22.38 -8.74 8.69
CA LYS A 478 -22.91 -9.43 9.86
C LYS A 478 -23.47 -8.40 10.84
N GLN A 479 -24.53 -8.77 11.58
CA GLN A 479 -25.10 -7.89 12.61
C GLN A 479 -24.03 -7.44 13.60
N ASP A 480 -24.13 -6.19 14.04
CA ASP A 480 -23.23 -5.46 14.95
C ASP A 480 -21.85 -5.09 14.39
N MET A 481 -21.49 -5.50 13.17
CA MET A 481 -20.29 -5.02 12.47
C MET A 481 -20.46 -3.57 12.03
N TRP A 482 -19.37 -2.83 11.87
CA TRP A 482 -19.39 -1.52 11.24
C TRP A 482 -19.94 -1.64 9.82
N ALA A 483 -20.79 -0.70 9.44
CA ALA A 483 -21.40 -0.66 8.13
C ALA A 483 -20.47 0.03 7.13
N ASP A 484 -19.34 -0.64 6.84
CA ASP A 484 -18.49 -0.37 5.69
C ASP A 484 -19.02 -1.26 4.55
N LEU A 485 -19.67 -0.66 3.56
CA LEU A 485 -20.40 -1.39 2.53
C LEU A 485 -20.15 -0.79 1.15
N VAL A 486 -20.13 -1.65 0.13
CA VAL A 486 -20.09 -1.25 -1.28
C VAL A 486 -21.27 -1.82 -2.04
N VAL A 487 -21.77 -1.04 -3.01
CA VAL A 487 -22.78 -1.48 -3.97
C VAL A 487 -22.24 -1.22 -5.36
N PHE A 488 -22.08 -2.28 -6.15
CA PHE A 488 -21.53 -2.19 -7.50
C PHE A 488 -22.23 -3.13 -8.48
N ASP A 489 -22.19 -2.76 -9.76
CA ASP A 489 -22.64 -3.62 -10.85
C ASP A 489 -21.50 -4.49 -11.36
N PRO A 490 -21.54 -5.83 -11.15
CA PRO A 490 -20.47 -6.73 -11.57
C PRO A 490 -20.31 -6.82 -13.09
N GLY A 491 -21.33 -6.38 -13.85
CA GLY A 491 -21.30 -6.36 -15.31
C GLY A 491 -20.54 -5.17 -15.90
N VAL A 492 -20.40 -4.06 -15.15
CA VAL A 492 -19.81 -2.83 -15.65
C VAL A 492 -18.60 -2.34 -14.87
N ILE A 493 -18.39 -2.86 -13.64
CA ILE A 493 -17.22 -2.47 -12.82
C ILE A 493 -15.92 -2.70 -13.59
N ARG A 494 -15.05 -1.68 -13.61
CA ARG A 494 -13.74 -1.76 -14.27
C ARG A 494 -12.81 -0.64 -13.84
N ASP A 495 -11.52 -0.87 -14.00
CA ASP A 495 -10.51 0.19 -14.05
C ASP A 495 -10.64 1.02 -15.35
N VAL A 496 -10.24 2.27 -15.28
CA VAL A 496 -10.24 3.21 -16.42
C VAL A 496 -8.86 3.82 -16.61
N ALA A 497 -8.10 3.96 -15.53
CA ALA A 497 -6.74 4.46 -15.54
C ALA A 497 -5.81 3.57 -16.38
N THR A 498 -4.92 4.19 -17.15
CA THR A 498 -3.88 3.54 -17.95
C THR A 498 -2.53 4.19 -17.66
N TYR A 499 -1.44 3.58 -18.13
CA TYR A 499 -0.10 4.22 -18.01
C TYR A 499 0.03 5.52 -18.81
N ASP A 500 -0.80 5.73 -19.83
CA ASP A 500 -0.82 6.96 -20.65
C ASP A 500 -1.77 8.03 -20.10
N ASP A 501 -2.85 7.61 -19.38
CA ASP A 501 -3.86 8.49 -18.79
C ASP A 501 -4.26 7.95 -17.40
N PRO A 502 -3.37 8.10 -16.39
CA PRO A 502 -3.54 7.44 -15.09
C PRO A 502 -4.56 8.14 -14.18
N ASN A 503 -4.78 9.44 -14.34
CA ASN A 503 -5.62 10.24 -13.44
C ASN A 503 -7.13 10.06 -13.72
N ARG A 504 -7.60 8.80 -13.76
CA ARG A 504 -8.97 8.42 -14.10
C ARG A 504 -9.61 7.52 -13.06
N PHE A 505 -10.71 7.98 -12.47
CA PHE A 505 -11.48 7.14 -11.55
C PHE A 505 -12.02 5.88 -12.20
N SER A 506 -12.06 4.80 -11.45
CA SER A 506 -12.74 3.55 -11.83
C SER A 506 -14.24 3.76 -12.04
N ALA A 507 -14.86 2.90 -12.83
CA ALA A 507 -16.28 2.95 -13.14
C ALA A 507 -17.03 1.74 -12.55
N GLY A 508 -18.33 1.94 -12.24
CA GLY A 508 -19.23 0.85 -11.82
C GLY A 508 -19.50 0.77 -10.32
N MET A 509 -18.83 1.58 -9.49
CA MET A 509 -19.14 1.69 -8.08
C MET A 509 -20.31 2.66 -7.88
N SER A 510 -21.49 2.13 -7.48
CA SER A 510 -22.71 2.91 -7.33
C SER A 510 -22.81 3.60 -5.97
N TYR A 511 -22.50 2.88 -4.90
CA TYR A 511 -22.51 3.40 -3.53
C TYR A 511 -21.32 2.85 -2.75
N VAL A 512 -20.72 3.71 -1.93
CA VAL A 512 -19.71 3.35 -0.94
C VAL A 512 -20.12 3.98 0.37
N VAL A 513 -20.24 3.16 1.40
CA VAL A 513 -20.64 3.54 2.74
C VAL A 513 -19.49 3.26 3.69
N VAL A 514 -19.07 4.25 4.45
CA VAL A 514 -18.03 4.13 5.47
C VAL A 514 -18.66 4.44 6.82
N ASN A 515 -18.52 3.53 7.78
CA ASN A 515 -19.10 3.66 9.11
C ASN A 515 -20.59 4.07 9.09
N GLY A 516 -21.34 3.56 8.12
CA GLY A 516 -22.78 3.81 7.97
C GLY A 516 -23.15 5.08 7.21
N VAL A 517 -22.18 5.87 6.74
CA VAL A 517 -22.40 7.12 6.01
C VAL A 517 -21.97 6.97 4.55
N PRO A 518 -22.83 7.27 3.56
CA PRO A 518 -22.44 7.24 2.16
C PRO A 518 -21.38 8.28 1.83
N VAL A 519 -20.23 7.84 1.32
CA VAL A 519 -19.15 8.67 0.75
C VAL A 519 -19.23 8.73 -0.78
N ILE A 520 -19.77 7.68 -1.42
CA ILE A 520 -20.27 7.69 -2.80
C ILE A 520 -21.77 7.41 -2.78
N ASP A 521 -22.52 8.20 -3.53
CA ASP A 521 -23.97 8.16 -3.64
C ASP A 521 -24.39 8.26 -5.10
N ALA A 522 -24.98 7.19 -5.63
CA ALA A 522 -25.36 7.07 -7.03
C ALA A 522 -24.20 7.46 -7.98
N GLY A 523 -23.00 6.93 -7.69
CA GLY A 523 -21.79 7.15 -8.47
C GLY A 523 -21.15 8.54 -8.30
N ARG A 524 -21.58 9.34 -7.31
CA ARG A 524 -21.04 10.68 -7.04
C ARG A 524 -20.50 10.78 -5.62
N MET A 525 -19.36 11.41 -5.48
CA MET A 525 -18.77 11.69 -4.17
C MET A 525 -19.62 12.69 -3.38
N THR A 526 -19.88 12.39 -2.10
CA THR A 526 -20.70 13.24 -1.22
C THR A 526 -19.87 14.30 -0.50
N GLY A 527 -18.58 14.08 -0.32
CA GLY A 527 -17.69 14.91 0.49
C GLY A 527 -17.78 14.62 1.99
N ALA A 528 -18.53 13.61 2.42
CA ALA A 528 -18.57 13.19 3.82
C ALA A 528 -17.22 12.58 4.26
N LEU A 529 -16.86 12.77 5.54
CA LEU A 529 -15.61 12.32 6.14
C LEU A 529 -15.88 11.46 7.39
N PRO A 530 -16.56 10.30 7.24
CA PRO A 530 -16.94 9.45 8.37
C PRO A 530 -15.87 8.45 8.79
N GLY A 531 -14.73 8.43 8.13
CA GLY A 531 -13.63 7.51 8.41
C GLY A 531 -13.07 7.67 9.81
N LYS A 532 -12.41 6.65 10.28
CA LYS A 532 -11.84 6.57 11.64
C LYS A 532 -10.41 6.09 11.57
N VAL A 533 -9.60 6.58 12.51
CA VAL A 533 -8.30 5.97 12.77
C VAL A 533 -8.52 4.67 13.54
N LEU A 534 -8.03 3.57 12.99
CA LEU A 534 -8.06 2.25 13.62
C LEU A 534 -6.79 2.07 14.44
N ARG A 535 -6.88 1.26 15.46
CA ARG A 535 -5.77 1.03 16.40
C ARG A 535 -5.44 -0.45 16.46
N GLY A 536 -4.15 -0.77 16.36
CA GLY A 536 -3.63 -2.11 16.47
C GLY A 536 -3.76 -2.74 17.87
N PRO A 537 -3.45 -4.03 18.00
CA PRO A 537 -3.68 -4.81 19.21
C PRO A 537 -2.86 -4.36 20.42
N GLY A 538 -1.79 -3.59 20.21
CA GLY A 538 -0.95 -2.99 21.26
C GLY A 538 -1.51 -1.72 21.90
N PHE A 539 -2.54 -1.13 21.33
CA PHE A 539 -3.06 0.17 21.76
C PHE A 539 -3.45 0.20 23.25
N GLY A 540 -2.90 1.16 23.98
CA GLY A 540 -3.19 1.36 25.40
C GLY A 540 -2.61 0.30 26.35
N ARG A 541 -1.84 -0.70 25.87
CA ARG A 541 -1.13 -1.63 26.72
C ARG A 541 0.07 -0.92 27.41
N GLN A 542 0.32 -1.27 28.69
CA GLN A 542 1.47 -0.76 29.43
C GLN A 542 2.74 -1.54 29.12
#